data_2a93af52c0496759c7b0ae7ea3fe5170
#
_entry.id   2a93af52c0496759c7b0ae7ea3fe5170
#
_cell.length_a   1.000
_cell.length_b   1.000
_cell.length_c   1.000
_cell.angle_alpha   90.00
_cell.angle_beta   90.00
_cell.angle_gamma   90.00
#
_symmetry.space_group_name_H-M   'P 1'
#
loop_
_entity.id
_entity.type
_entity.pdbx_description
1 polymer ?
#
loop_
_entity_poly.entity_id
_entity_poly.type
_entity_poly.pdbx_seq_one_letter_code
_entity_poly.pdbx_strand_id
1 'polypeptide(L)'
;MKFLPFLAAGILATLAVLHLAYAIHDIVAEPRYFSPRDQSLLAPMRATRNALTPTGRDYWSALLGFHLSHSIGVLLFALLIVLATLHEIDWLKVGLICLGGVFTWIAWRFWFHIPLYGCAAATVLMLAGWTQR
;
A
#
# COMPACT_ATOMS: atom_id res chain seq x y z
N MET A 1 -9.44 24.41 3.09
CA MET A 1 -7.98 24.06 3.23
C MET A 1 -7.58 23.04 2.14
N LYS A 2 -7.43 23.51 0.89
CA LYS A 2 -7.20 22.64 -0.29
C LYS A 2 -5.87 21.89 -0.31
N PHE A 3 -4.93 22.19 0.58
CA PHE A 3 -3.61 21.51 0.62
C PHE A 3 -3.63 20.16 1.37
N LEU A 4 -4.61 19.92 2.26
CA LEU A 4 -4.66 18.71 3.08
C LEU A 4 -4.76 17.41 2.26
N PRO A 5 -5.56 17.33 1.18
CA PRO A 5 -5.56 16.15 0.33
C PRO A 5 -4.23 15.91 -0.37
N PHE A 6 -3.48 16.96 -0.75
CA PHE A 6 -2.14 16.80 -1.31
C PHE A 6 -1.15 16.25 -0.28
N LEU A 7 -1.27 16.65 0.98
CA LEU A 7 -0.48 16.09 2.07
C LEU A 7 -0.82 14.60 2.27
N ALA A 8 -2.12 14.24 2.22
CA ALA A 8 -2.56 12.85 2.26
C ALA A 8 -1.94 12.01 1.12
N ALA A 9 -2.00 12.53 -0.10
CA ALA A 9 -1.37 11.90 -1.27
C ALA A 9 0.14 11.74 -1.08
N GLY A 10 0.82 12.75 -0.55
CA GLY A 10 2.25 12.70 -0.23
C GLY A 10 2.62 11.61 0.77
N ILE A 11 1.85 11.46 1.85
CA ILE A 11 2.04 10.39 2.85
C ILE A 11 1.91 9.01 2.18
N LEU A 12 0.83 8.77 1.43
CA LEU A 12 0.59 7.49 0.77
C LEU A 12 1.64 7.19 -0.29
N ALA A 13 2.02 8.18 -1.11
CA ALA A 13 3.06 8.02 -2.11
C ALA A 13 4.42 7.68 -1.47
N THR A 14 4.78 8.34 -0.37
CA THR A 14 6.03 8.05 0.35
C THR A 14 6.04 6.61 0.88
N LEU A 15 4.96 6.18 1.54
CA LEU A 15 4.84 4.80 2.02
C LEU A 15 4.94 3.79 0.87
N ALA A 16 4.26 4.06 -0.25
CA ALA A 16 4.27 3.18 -1.40
C ALA A 16 5.63 3.10 -2.08
N VAL A 17 6.35 4.22 -2.22
CA VAL A 17 7.71 4.25 -2.80
C VAL A 17 8.69 3.48 -1.92
N LEU A 18 8.65 3.68 -0.61
CA LEU A 18 9.50 2.92 0.32
C LEU A 18 9.19 1.42 0.26
N HIS A 19 7.91 1.06 0.25
CA HIS A 19 7.49 -0.34 0.15
C HIS A 19 7.93 -0.97 -1.18
N LEU A 20 7.78 -0.24 -2.29
CA LEU A 20 8.25 -0.65 -3.61
C LEU A 20 9.77 -0.84 -3.64
N ALA A 21 10.52 0.10 -3.07
CA ALA A 21 11.99 0.01 -3.00
C ALA A 21 12.44 -1.22 -2.21
N TYR A 22 11.77 -1.55 -1.11
CA TYR A 22 12.05 -2.75 -0.32
C TYR A 22 11.73 -4.03 -1.09
N ALA A 23 10.60 -4.06 -1.83
CA ALA A 23 10.24 -5.20 -2.66
C ALA A 23 11.25 -5.42 -3.80
N ILE A 24 11.67 -4.35 -4.47
CA ILE A 24 12.70 -4.40 -5.52
C ILE A 24 14.03 -4.89 -4.94
N HIS A 25 14.44 -4.37 -3.77
CA HIS A 25 15.66 -4.85 -3.11
C HIS A 25 15.62 -6.36 -2.90
N ASP A 26 14.53 -6.89 -2.33
CA ASP A 26 14.39 -8.32 -2.03
C ASP A 26 14.26 -9.21 -3.29
N ILE A 27 14.06 -8.61 -4.47
CA ILE A 27 14.10 -9.30 -5.77
C ILE A 27 15.53 -9.37 -6.31
N VAL A 28 16.30 -8.26 -6.22
CA VAL A 28 17.58 -8.13 -6.93
C VAL A 28 18.81 -8.40 -6.04
N ALA A 29 18.63 -8.42 -4.73
CA ALA A 29 19.67 -8.63 -3.74
C ALA A 29 19.28 -9.74 -2.75
N GLU A 30 20.08 -9.93 -1.70
CA GLU A 30 19.75 -10.86 -0.63
C GLU A 30 18.50 -10.39 0.13
N PRO A 31 17.46 -11.24 0.26
CA PRO A 31 16.19 -10.87 0.90
C PRO A 31 16.38 -10.40 2.35
N ARG A 32 15.81 -9.25 2.68
CA ARG A 32 15.96 -8.59 3.97
C ARG A 32 14.68 -8.02 4.55
N TYR A 33 13.86 -7.38 3.73
CA TYR A 33 12.74 -6.55 4.20
C TYR A 33 11.45 -7.33 4.36
N PHE A 34 11.13 -8.21 3.41
CA PHE A 34 9.94 -9.06 3.44
C PHE A 34 10.25 -10.52 3.78
N SER A 35 11.53 -10.86 3.92
CA SER A 35 11.94 -12.20 4.34
C SER A 35 11.47 -12.49 5.77
N PRO A 36 11.13 -13.75 6.07
CA PRO A 36 10.76 -14.12 7.43
C PRO A 36 11.92 -13.84 8.38
N ARG A 37 11.59 -13.47 9.63
CA ARG A 37 12.60 -13.25 10.67
C ARG A 37 13.45 -14.51 10.93
N ASP A 38 12.81 -15.67 10.87
CA ASP A 38 13.49 -16.97 10.84
C ASP A 38 13.88 -17.28 9.40
N GLN A 39 15.15 -17.08 9.08
CA GLN A 39 15.68 -17.27 7.73
C GLN A 39 15.60 -18.73 7.25
N SER A 40 15.45 -19.70 8.16
CA SER A 40 15.27 -21.11 7.79
C SER A 40 13.99 -21.35 6.99
N LEU A 41 12.98 -20.45 7.11
CA LEU A 41 11.71 -20.52 6.39
C LEU A 41 11.81 -20.07 4.93
N LEU A 42 12.85 -19.35 4.55
CA LEU A 42 12.97 -18.82 3.18
C LEU A 42 13.15 -19.95 2.15
N ALA A 43 13.95 -20.97 2.46
CA ALA A 43 14.14 -22.12 1.57
C ALA A 43 12.84 -22.93 1.37
N PRO A 44 12.05 -23.28 2.41
CA PRO A 44 10.72 -23.84 2.24
C PRO A 44 9.77 -22.97 1.41
N MET A 45 9.76 -21.64 1.59
CA MET A 45 8.92 -20.72 0.81
C MET A 45 9.28 -20.74 -0.69
N ARG A 46 10.56 -20.87 -1.03
CA ARG A 46 11.04 -21.01 -2.41
C ARG A 46 10.77 -22.40 -3.00
N ALA A 47 10.65 -23.42 -2.17
CA ALA A 47 10.35 -24.80 -2.59
C ALA A 47 8.83 -25.07 -2.70
N THR A 48 8.00 -24.30 -2.01
CA THR A 48 6.55 -24.48 -1.94
C THR A 48 5.83 -23.58 -2.95
N ARG A 49 4.69 -24.05 -3.48
CA ARG A 49 3.80 -23.30 -4.37
C ARG A 49 2.48 -22.97 -3.67
N ASN A 50 1.81 -21.94 -4.15
CA ASN A 50 0.48 -21.60 -3.68
C ASN A 50 -0.52 -22.70 -4.10
N ALA A 51 -1.42 -23.09 -3.20
CA ALA A 51 -2.44 -24.11 -3.48
C ALA A 51 -3.36 -23.73 -4.64
N LEU A 52 -3.62 -22.43 -4.87
CA LEU A 52 -4.44 -21.94 -5.97
C LEU A 52 -3.76 -22.04 -7.34
N THR A 53 -2.40 -22.11 -7.37
CA THR A 53 -1.62 -22.11 -8.61
C THR A 53 -0.51 -23.18 -8.54
N PRO A 54 -0.85 -24.48 -8.56
CA PRO A 54 0.12 -25.56 -8.35
C PRO A 54 1.22 -25.60 -9.44
N THR A 55 0.97 -25.05 -10.62
CA THR A 55 1.93 -24.90 -11.73
C THR A 55 2.59 -23.53 -11.80
N GLY A 56 2.20 -22.59 -10.91
CA GLY A 56 2.68 -21.22 -10.90
C GLY A 56 4.06 -21.06 -10.25
N ARG A 57 4.39 -19.81 -9.93
CA ARG A 57 5.62 -19.45 -9.23
C ARG A 57 5.60 -19.96 -7.79
N ASP A 58 6.78 -20.08 -7.19
CA ASP A 58 6.93 -20.39 -5.78
C ASP A 58 6.29 -19.32 -4.87
N TYR A 59 6.06 -19.70 -3.60
CA TYR A 59 5.34 -18.84 -2.65
C TYR A 59 6.08 -17.52 -2.37
N TRP A 60 7.43 -17.54 -2.33
CA TRP A 60 8.24 -16.35 -2.13
C TRP A 60 8.09 -15.35 -3.30
N SER A 61 8.20 -15.84 -4.53
CA SER A 61 7.99 -15.00 -5.74
C SER A 61 6.57 -14.42 -5.80
N ALA A 62 5.55 -15.21 -5.43
CA ALA A 62 4.17 -14.75 -5.39
C ALA A 62 3.97 -13.64 -4.32
N LEU A 63 4.60 -13.78 -3.15
CA LEU A 63 4.57 -12.77 -2.08
C LEU A 63 5.21 -11.45 -2.55
N LEU A 64 6.38 -11.50 -3.19
CA LEU A 64 7.03 -10.31 -3.73
C LEU A 64 6.19 -9.65 -4.84
N GLY A 65 5.59 -10.45 -5.72
CA GLY A 65 4.64 -9.95 -6.73
C GLY A 65 3.45 -9.23 -6.12
N PHE A 66 2.90 -9.75 -5.01
CA PHE A 66 1.86 -9.06 -4.24
C PHE A 66 2.34 -7.72 -3.71
N HIS A 67 3.54 -7.66 -3.10
CA HIS A 67 4.10 -6.40 -2.58
C HIS A 67 4.32 -5.35 -3.69
N LEU A 68 4.78 -5.78 -4.87
CA LEU A 68 4.91 -4.88 -6.03
C LEU A 68 3.55 -4.32 -6.48
N SER A 69 2.57 -5.19 -6.71
CA SER A 69 1.24 -4.77 -7.16
C SER A 69 0.53 -3.90 -6.14
N HIS A 70 0.68 -4.21 -4.84
CA HIS A 70 0.16 -3.41 -3.74
C HIS A 70 0.76 -1.99 -3.74
N SER A 71 2.08 -1.88 -3.88
CA SER A 71 2.76 -0.57 -3.95
C SER A 71 2.28 0.28 -5.12
N ILE A 72 2.14 -0.32 -6.30
CA ILE A 72 1.60 0.34 -7.49
C ILE A 72 0.16 0.80 -7.24
N GLY A 73 -0.66 -0.06 -6.62
CA GLY A 73 -2.04 0.28 -6.27
C GLY A 73 -2.14 1.48 -5.33
N VAL A 74 -1.27 1.57 -4.32
CA VAL A 74 -1.23 2.72 -3.40
C VAL A 74 -0.70 3.99 -4.09
N LEU A 75 0.25 3.88 -5.03
CA LEU A 75 0.67 5.02 -5.85
C LEU A 75 -0.47 5.55 -6.74
N LEU A 76 -1.24 4.66 -7.36
CA LEU A 76 -2.43 5.03 -8.12
C LEU A 76 -3.48 5.69 -7.21
N PHE A 77 -3.67 5.18 -6.00
CA PHE A 77 -4.55 5.81 -5.02
C PHE A 77 -4.10 7.25 -4.71
N ALA A 78 -2.82 7.47 -4.43
CA ALA A 78 -2.26 8.81 -4.22
C ALA A 78 -2.47 9.73 -5.42
N LEU A 79 -2.25 9.25 -6.64
CA LEU A 79 -2.52 9.98 -7.88
C LEU A 79 -3.99 10.36 -8.02
N LEU A 80 -4.91 9.44 -7.74
CA LEU A 80 -6.34 9.69 -7.80
C LEU A 80 -6.79 10.77 -6.79
N ILE A 81 -6.18 10.84 -5.60
CA ILE A 81 -6.41 11.92 -4.63
C ILE A 81 -6.03 13.27 -5.23
N VAL A 82 -4.88 13.36 -5.88
CA VAL A 82 -4.43 14.59 -6.56
C VAL A 82 -5.41 14.98 -7.66
N LEU A 83 -5.78 14.05 -8.54
CA LEU A 83 -6.71 14.31 -9.65
C LEU A 83 -8.11 14.71 -9.15
N ALA A 84 -8.65 14.02 -8.14
CA ALA A 84 -9.95 14.35 -7.54
C ALA A 84 -9.95 15.75 -6.91
N THR A 85 -8.81 16.17 -6.36
CA THR A 85 -8.66 17.51 -5.76
C THR A 85 -8.52 18.59 -6.82
N LEU A 86 -7.72 18.37 -7.85
CA LEU A 86 -7.49 19.34 -8.93
C LEU A 86 -8.74 19.57 -9.79
N HIS A 87 -9.47 18.50 -10.09
CA HIS A 87 -10.63 18.53 -10.99
C HIS A 87 -11.97 18.58 -10.24
N GLU A 88 -11.96 18.70 -8.91
CA GLU A 88 -13.16 18.80 -8.04
C GLU A 88 -14.18 17.68 -8.30
N ILE A 89 -13.73 16.42 -8.47
CA ILE A 89 -14.58 15.27 -8.79
C ILE A 89 -15.20 14.71 -7.50
N ASP A 90 -16.36 15.17 -7.12
CA ASP A 90 -16.97 14.89 -5.81
C ASP A 90 -17.26 13.40 -5.56
N TRP A 91 -17.80 12.67 -6.55
CA TRP A 91 -18.05 11.23 -6.40
C TRP A 91 -16.75 10.45 -6.15
N LEU A 92 -15.64 10.87 -6.80
CA LEU A 92 -14.33 10.25 -6.62
C LEU A 92 -13.77 10.55 -5.21
N LYS A 93 -13.94 11.80 -4.72
CA LYS A 93 -13.54 12.16 -3.35
C LYS A 93 -14.20 11.27 -2.31
N VAL A 94 -15.53 11.04 -2.43
CA VAL A 94 -16.26 10.13 -1.54
C VAL A 94 -15.70 8.70 -1.62
N GLY A 95 -15.53 8.19 -2.82
CA GLY A 95 -14.96 6.84 -3.04
C GLY A 95 -13.57 6.68 -2.43
N LEU A 96 -12.71 7.71 -2.56
CA LEU A 96 -11.34 7.68 -2.00
C LEU A 96 -11.33 7.76 -0.46
N ILE A 97 -12.24 8.50 0.16
CA ILE A 97 -12.42 8.50 1.63
C ILE A 97 -12.83 7.10 2.10
N CYS A 98 -13.82 6.48 1.45
CA CYS A 98 -14.25 5.12 1.77
C CYS A 98 -13.11 4.11 1.62
N LEU A 99 -12.35 4.19 0.53
CA LEU A 99 -11.19 3.33 0.28
C LEU A 99 -10.10 3.55 1.33
N GLY A 100 -9.82 4.79 1.72
CA GLY A 100 -8.90 5.12 2.81
C GLY A 100 -9.32 4.49 4.14
N GLY A 101 -10.62 4.51 4.45
CA GLY A 101 -11.19 3.84 5.61
C GLY A 101 -10.99 2.32 5.57
N VAL A 102 -11.18 1.69 4.40
CA VAL A 102 -10.93 0.26 4.19
C VAL A 102 -9.44 -0.06 4.38
N PHE A 103 -8.52 0.71 3.81
CA PHE A 103 -7.08 0.52 4.01
C PHE A 103 -6.68 0.71 5.48
N THR A 104 -7.26 1.68 6.18
CA THR A 104 -7.03 1.88 7.62
C THR A 104 -7.49 0.67 8.42
N TRP A 105 -8.67 0.12 8.12
CA TRP A 105 -9.18 -1.09 8.77
C TRP A 105 -8.29 -2.31 8.49
N ILE A 106 -7.86 -2.51 7.23
CA ILE A 106 -6.94 -3.59 6.86
C ILE A 106 -5.62 -3.44 7.61
N ALA A 107 -5.06 -2.24 7.66
CA ALA A 107 -3.82 -1.97 8.35
C ALA A 107 -3.92 -2.24 9.85
N TRP A 108 -5.04 -1.85 10.47
CA TRP A 108 -5.31 -2.14 11.87
C TRP A 108 -5.42 -3.66 12.16
N ARG A 109 -6.05 -4.39 11.26
CA ARG A 109 -6.34 -5.82 11.49
C ARG A 109 -5.17 -6.74 11.16
N PHE A 110 -4.36 -6.40 10.16
CA PHE A 110 -3.41 -7.33 9.54
C PHE A 110 -1.97 -6.81 9.46
N TRP A 111 -1.74 -5.52 9.61
CA TRP A 111 -0.42 -4.93 9.42
C TRP A 111 0.14 -4.42 10.75
N PHE A 112 1.25 -3.68 10.67
CA PHE A 112 1.92 -3.06 11.81
C PHE A 112 1.63 -1.54 11.86
N HIS A 113 2.11 -0.85 12.91
CA HIS A 113 1.68 0.52 13.22
C HIS A 113 2.00 1.56 12.15
N ILE A 114 3.11 1.43 11.38
CA ILE A 114 3.52 2.46 10.42
C ILE A 114 2.48 2.62 9.30
N PRO A 115 2.07 1.57 8.54
CA PRO A 115 1.02 1.73 7.54
C PRO A 115 -0.34 2.08 8.17
N LEU A 116 -0.65 1.62 9.38
CA LEU A 116 -1.87 2.00 10.08
C LEU A 116 -1.96 3.51 10.29
N TYR A 117 -0.94 4.11 10.90
CA TYR A 117 -0.93 5.56 11.13
C TYR A 117 -0.89 6.36 9.84
N GLY A 118 -0.17 5.89 8.82
CA GLY A 118 -0.14 6.54 7.51
C GLY A 118 -1.49 6.53 6.81
N CYS A 119 -2.18 5.38 6.76
CA CYS A 119 -3.52 5.28 6.16
C CYS A 119 -4.56 6.08 6.95
N ALA A 120 -4.55 6.01 8.28
CA ALA A 120 -5.46 6.77 9.12
C ALA A 120 -5.25 8.29 8.96
N ALA A 121 -4.00 8.76 9.00
CA ALA A 121 -3.67 10.17 8.81
C ALA A 121 -4.11 10.66 7.42
N ALA A 122 -3.81 9.90 6.36
CA ALA A 122 -4.22 10.25 5.00
C ALA A 122 -5.75 10.32 4.88
N THR A 123 -6.49 9.37 5.47
CA THR A 123 -7.96 9.36 5.46
C THR A 123 -8.54 10.57 6.18
N VAL A 124 -8.02 10.92 7.36
CA VAL A 124 -8.45 12.10 8.11
C VAL A 124 -8.14 13.39 7.34
N LEU A 125 -6.97 13.50 6.71
CA LEU A 125 -6.60 14.67 5.92
C LEU A 125 -7.48 14.84 4.68
N MET A 126 -7.83 13.76 3.98
CA MET A 126 -8.81 13.80 2.88
C MET A 126 -10.16 14.27 3.37
N LEU A 127 -10.68 13.67 4.45
CA LEU A 127 -11.97 14.03 5.03
C LEU A 127 -11.97 15.51 5.43
N ALA A 128 -10.98 15.97 6.21
CA ALA A 128 -10.90 17.36 6.64
C ALA A 128 -10.73 18.33 5.46
N GLY A 129 -9.93 17.99 4.45
CA GLY A 129 -9.66 18.87 3.31
C GLY A 129 -10.84 19.01 2.35
N TRP A 130 -11.65 17.97 2.18
CA TRP A 130 -12.78 17.96 1.23
C TRP A 130 -14.13 18.32 1.85
N THR A 131 -14.28 18.26 3.19
CA THR A 131 -15.52 18.67 3.87
C THR A 131 -15.54 20.15 4.27
N GLN A 132 -14.38 20.79 4.39
CA GLN A 132 -14.31 22.24 4.66
C GLN A 132 -14.45 23.02 3.34
N ARG A 133 -15.68 23.39 3.01
CA ARG A 133 -16.02 24.31 1.90
C ARG A 133 -15.90 25.77 2.32
#